data_2a71b19293d73d45c152fdc400bb9dbc
#
_entry.id   2a71b19293d73d45c152fdc400bb9dbc
#
_cell.length_a   1.000
_cell.length_b   1.000
_cell.length_c   1.000
_cell.angle_alpha   90.00
_cell.angle_beta   90.00
_cell.angle_gamma   90.00
#
_symmetry.space_group_name_H-M   'P 1'
#
loop_
_entity.id
_entity.type
_entity.pdbx_description
1 polymer ?
#
loop_
_entity_poly.entity_id
_entity_poly.type
_entity_poly.pdbx_seq_one_letter_code
_entity_poly.pdbx_strand_id
1 'polypeptide(L)'
;MLKINDLSFAYSRKPLLFRDLNLTLADGHIYGLLGKNGAGKSTLLKNMIGLAFPSKGNCLFNGFDVSGRPVQVLEDIFFISEDLFVPSLTPLRFLGNTAGFYPNFNQDNFYDDLKVLDVDPDGQMSRQSY
;
A
#
# COMPACT_ATOMS: atom_id res chain seq x y z
N MET A 1 11.86 1.28 -7.09
CA MET A 1 12.11 -0.19 -7.13
C MET A 1 11.92 -0.77 -5.73
N LEU A 2 11.13 -1.86 -5.59
CA LEU A 2 10.95 -2.58 -4.33
C LEU A 2 11.70 -3.91 -4.38
N LYS A 3 12.44 -4.25 -3.32
CA LYS A 3 13.26 -5.45 -3.25
C LYS A 3 13.03 -6.18 -1.91
N ILE A 4 12.83 -7.47 -1.98
CA ILE A 4 12.72 -8.38 -0.83
C ILE A 4 13.97 -9.26 -0.82
N ASN A 5 14.66 -9.33 0.32
CA ASN A 5 15.87 -10.12 0.48
C ASN A 5 15.69 -11.12 1.64
N ASP A 6 15.76 -12.41 1.34
CA ASP A 6 15.76 -13.55 2.27
C ASP A 6 14.66 -13.46 3.35
N LEU A 7 13.48 -12.93 2.95
CA LEU A 7 12.38 -12.66 3.87
C LEU A 7 11.77 -13.97 4.39
N SER A 8 11.74 -14.12 5.70
CA SER A 8 11.01 -15.18 6.40
C SER A 8 10.02 -14.55 7.37
N PHE A 9 8.78 -15.02 7.33
CA PHE A 9 7.69 -14.47 8.15
C PHE A 9 6.82 -15.57 8.73
N ALA A 10 6.44 -15.42 9.99
CA ALA A 10 5.41 -16.20 10.65
C ALA A 10 4.57 -15.29 11.56
N TYR A 11 3.29 -15.57 11.69
CA TYR A 11 2.50 -15.03 12.79
C TYR A 11 2.88 -15.72 14.10
N SER A 12 2.70 -15.02 15.22
CA SER A 12 2.99 -15.57 16.54
C SER A 12 2.44 -16.98 16.71
N ARG A 13 3.29 -17.91 17.14
CA ARG A 13 2.96 -19.34 17.40
C ARG A 13 2.42 -20.11 16.19
N LYS A 14 2.65 -19.64 14.95
CA LYS A 14 2.25 -20.31 13.71
C LYS A 14 3.48 -20.74 12.90
N PRO A 15 3.34 -21.74 12.01
CA PRO A 15 4.39 -22.10 11.07
C PRO A 15 4.80 -20.91 10.19
N LEU A 16 6.01 -21.00 9.62
CA LEU A 16 6.48 -20.02 8.63
C LEU A 16 5.51 -19.94 7.45
N LEU A 17 5.06 -18.74 7.17
CA LEU A 17 4.26 -18.41 6.00
C LEU A 17 5.15 -18.20 4.76
N PHE A 18 6.29 -17.54 4.95
CA PHE A 18 7.34 -17.35 3.95
C PHE A 18 8.67 -17.83 4.52
N ARG A 19 9.50 -18.42 3.65
CA ARG A 19 10.86 -18.84 3.98
C ARG A 19 11.81 -18.39 2.91
N ASP A 20 12.82 -17.59 3.29
CA ASP A 20 13.91 -17.11 2.44
C ASP A 20 13.42 -16.55 1.08
N LEU A 21 12.29 -15.81 1.10
CA LEU A 21 11.66 -15.25 -0.08
C LEU A 21 12.53 -14.12 -0.63
N ASN A 22 12.83 -14.20 -1.90
CA ASN A 22 13.53 -13.16 -2.65
C ASN A 22 12.65 -12.70 -3.81
N LEU A 23 12.46 -11.39 -3.97
CA LEU A 23 11.65 -10.81 -5.03
C LEU A 23 12.14 -9.40 -5.34
N THR A 24 12.11 -9.03 -6.61
CA THR A 24 12.38 -7.66 -7.06
C THR A 24 11.24 -7.19 -7.95
N LEU A 25 10.66 -6.05 -7.60
CA LEU A 25 9.64 -5.36 -8.39
C LEU A 25 10.26 -4.08 -8.95
N ALA A 26 10.37 -4.03 -10.28
CA ALA A 26 10.89 -2.85 -10.98
C ALA A 26 9.82 -1.75 -11.05
N ASP A 27 10.26 -0.52 -11.19
CA ASP A 27 9.36 0.63 -11.38
C ASP A 27 8.68 0.58 -12.77
N GLY A 28 7.56 1.26 -12.90
CA GLY A 28 6.84 1.39 -14.17
C GLY A 28 6.10 0.13 -14.61
N HIS A 29 5.88 -0.86 -13.74
CA HIS A 29 5.20 -2.11 -14.05
C HIS A 29 4.00 -2.34 -13.14
N ILE A 30 3.00 -3.03 -13.66
CA ILE A 30 1.86 -3.56 -12.90
C ILE A 30 2.13 -5.04 -12.63
N TYR A 31 2.09 -5.42 -11.35
CA TYR A 31 2.30 -6.81 -10.93
C TYR A 31 1.02 -7.40 -10.34
N GLY A 32 0.66 -8.60 -10.78
CA GLY A 32 -0.44 -9.39 -10.22
C GLY A 32 0.08 -10.42 -9.22
N LEU A 33 -0.44 -10.41 -7.99
CA LEU A 33 -0.12 -11.42 -6.98
C LEU A 33 -1.23 -12.46 -6.90
N LEU A 34 -0.99 -13.65 -7.43
CA LEU A 34 -1.95 -14.74 -7.49
C LEU A 34 -1.66 -15.80 -6.43
N GLY A 35 -2.71 -16.46 -5.95
CA GLY A 35 -2.60 -17.54 -4.97
C GLY A 35 -3.93 -17.82 -4.28
N LYS A 36 -4.04 -18.99 -3.66
CA LYS A 36 -5.23 -19.42 -2.87
C LYS A 36 -5.50 -18.46 -1.71
N ASN A 37 -6.75 -18.44 -1.22
CA ASN A 37 -7.07 -17.74 0.03
C ASN A 37 -6.25 -18.33 1.17
N GLY A 38 -5.72 -17.46 2.04
CA GLY A 38 -4.80 -17.85 3.12
C GLY A 38 -3.35 -18.09 2.71
N ALA A 39 -2.97 -17.99 1.43
CA ALA A 39 -1.59 -18.15 0.98
C ALA A 39 -0.62 -17.05 1.44
N GLY A 40 -1.14 -16.00 2.09
CA GLY A 40 -0.30 -14.92 2.62
C GLY A 40 -0.15 -13.70 1.72
N LYS A 41 -0.95 -13.57 0.65
CA LYS A 41 -0.87 -12.43 -0.28
C LYS A 41 -0.92 -11.07 0.43
N SER A 42 -1.97 -10.83 1.22
CA SER A 42 -2.12 -9.58 1.99
C SER A 42 -1.01 -9.41 3.04
N THR A 43 -0.51 -10.51 3.60
CA THR A 43 0.63 -10.49 4.53
C THR A 43 1.93 -10.10 3.83
N LEU A 44 2.15 -10.58 2.61
CA LEU A 44 3.31 -10.19 1.81
C LEU A 44 3.26 -8.69 1.50
N LEU A 45 2.11 -8.19 1.04
CA LEU A 45 1.92 -6.74 0.82
C LEU A 45 2.19 -5.93 2.09
N LYS A 46 1.72 -6.39 3.25
CA LYS A 46 1.98 -5.72 4.55
C LYS A 46 3.47 -5.71 4.92
N ASN A 47 4.24 -6.76 4.60
CA ASN A 47 5.69 -6.76 4.78
C ASN A 47 6.37 -5.76 3.84
N MET A 48 5.92 -5.67 2.57
CA MET A 48 6.49 -4.76 1.57
C MET A 48 6.36 -3.28 1.95
N ILE A 49 5.40 -2.93 2.79
CA ILE A 49 5.11 -1.54 3.20
C ILE A 49 5.42 -1.26 4.67
N GLY A 50 6.07 -2.18 5.37
CA GLY A 50 6.43 -2.00 6.78
C GLY A 50 5.27 -2.05 7.76
N LEU A 51 4.14 -2.68 7.43
CA LEU A 51 3.00 -2.95 8.33
C LEU A 51 3.07 -4.34 8.97
N ALA A 52 3.95 -5.22 8.50
CA ALA A 52 4.29 -6.48 9.12
C ALA A 52 5.81 -6.62 9.15
N PHE A 53 6.34 -7.19 10.22
CA PHE A 53 7.77 -7.27 10.45
C PHE A 53 8.25 -8.71 10.28
N PRO A 54 9.17 -8.98 9.33
CA PRO A 54 9.70 -10.32 9.10
C PRO A 54 10.57 -10.77 10.28
N SER A 55 10.65 -12.07 10.50
CA SER A 55 11.57 -12.67 11.50
C SER A 55 13.00 -12.76 10.98
N LYS A 56 13.20 -12.71 9.64
CA LYS A 56 14.48 -12.71 8.96
C LYS A 56 14.36 -11.98 7.63
N GLY A 57 15.45 -11.39 7.16
CA GLY A 57 15.49 -10.66 5.90
C GLY A 57 14.87 -9.27 6.02
N ASN A 58 14.72 -8.60 4.90
CA ASN A 58 14.17 -7.24 4.85
C ASN A 58 13.44 -6.96 3.53
N CYS A 59 12.66 -5.88 3.54
CA CYS A 59 12.12 -5.25 2.35
C CYS A 59 12.72 -3.86 2.18
N LEU A 60 13.20 -3.55 1.00
CA LEU A 60 13.78 -2.26 0.66
C LEU A 60 12.92 -1.58 -0.42
N PHE A 61 12.57 -0.33 -0.19
CA PHE A 61 11.96 0.53 -1.21
C PHE A 61 12.95 1.66 -1.55
N ASN A 62 13.37 1.73 -2.80
CA ASN A 62 14.40 2.68 -3.27
C ASN A 62 15.65 2.69 -2.40
N GLY A 63 16.05 1.52 -1.84
CA GLY A 63 17.20 1.35 -0.97
C GLY A 63 16.92 1.61 0.53
N PHE A 64 15.76 2.12 0.90
CA PHE A 64 15.38 2.34 2.30
C PHE A 64 14.65 1.13 2.88
N ASP A 65 15.02 0.70 4.08
CA ASP A 65 14.32 -0.38 4.78
C ASP A 65 12.92 0.10 5.21
N VAL A 66 11.89 -0.60 4.72
CA VAL A 66 10.49 -0.24 4.98
C VAL A 66 10.09 -0.46 6.44
N SER A 67 10.79 -1.31 7.19
CA SER A 67 10.45 -1.62 8.58
C SER A 67 10.61 -0.42 9.52
N GLY A 68 11.54 0.47 9.21
CA GLY A 68 11.74 1.74 9.91
C GLY A 68 10.70 2.81 9.57
N ARG A 69 9.88 2.58 8.54
CA ARG A 69 8.89 3.53 8.03
C ARG A 69 9.45 4.95 7.83
N PRO A 70 10.61 5.08 7.16
CA PRO A 70 11.18 6.41 6.93
C PRO A 70 10.27 7.23 6.01
N VAL A 71 10.31 8.56 6.17
CA VAL A 71 9.45 9.50 5.42
C VAL A 71 9.57 9.27 3.92
N GLN A 72 10.78 9.04 3.40
CA GLN A 72 11.06 8.76 1.99
C GLN A 72 10.32 7.53 1.43
N VAL A 73 9.95 6.60 2.29
CA VAL A 73 9.12 5.44 1.92
C VAL A 73 7.63 5.78 2.01
N LEU A 74 7.22 6.49 3.07
CA LEU A 74 5.81 6.82 3.32
C LEU A 74 5.25 7.80 2.30
N GLU A 75 6.07 8.70 1.76
CA GLU A 75 5.68 9.68 0.75
C GLU A 75 5.35 9.05 -0.62
N ASP A 76 5.94 7.88 -0.91
CA ASP A 76 5.84 7.24 -2.23
C ASP A 76 5.00 5.95 -2.21
N ILE A 77 4.57 5.46 -1.03
CA ILE A 77 3.79 4.23 -0.92
C ILE A 77 2.39 4.51 -0.39
N PHE A 78 1.37 4.07 -1.14
CA PHE A 78 -0.01 4.07 -0.69
C PHE A 78 -0.55 2.63 -0.67
N PHE A 79 -1.19 2.24 0.42
CA PHE A 79 -1.77 0.90 0.60
C PHE A 79 -3.29 0.96 0.68
N ILE A 80 -3.94 0.26 -0.23
CA ILE A 80 -5.39 0.09 -0.23
C ILE A 80 -5.70 -1.33 0.27
N SER A 81 -6.33 -1.44 1.44
CA SER A 81 -6.72 -2.74 2.02
C SER A 81 -8.11 -3.16 1.58
N GLU A 82 -8.41 -4.47 1.70
CA GLU A 82 -9.77 -4.99 1.46
C GLU A 82 -10.78 -4.41 2.47
N ASP A 83 -10.36 -4.20 3.73
CA ASP A 83 -11.17 -3.61 4.79
C ASP A 83 -10.93 -2.09 4.82
N LEU A 84 -11.31 -1.41 3.74
CA LEU A 84 -11.13 0.03 3.66
C LEU A 84 -12.15 0.77 4.52
N PHE A 85 -11.69 1.52 5.52
CA PHE A 85 -12.53 2.48 6.22
C PHE A 85 -12.79 3.69 5.31
N VAL A 86 -14.04 3.88 4.93
CA VAL A 86 -14.46 5.05 4.15
C VAL A 86 -14.97 6.12 5.10
N PRO A 87 -14.25 7.24 5.28
CA PRO A 87 -14.67 8.30 6.18
C PRO A 87 -15.92 9.03 5.64
N SER A 88 -16.73 9.58 6.55
CA SER A 88 -17.86 10.45 6.21
C SER A 88 -17.39 11.86 5.82
N LEU A 89 -16.40 11.92 4.94
CA LEU A 89 -15.87 13.14 4.34
C LEU A 89 -16.22 13.20 2.86
N THR A 90 -16.16 14.37 2.28
CA THR A 90 -16.16 14.51 0.83
C THR A 90 -14.77 14.22 0.26
N PRO A 91 -14.61 13.79 -1.01
CA PRO A 91 -13.32 13.64 -1.67
C PRO A 91 -12.41 14.86 -1.50
N LEU A 92 -12.97 16.07 -1.65
CA LEU A 92 -12.20 17.31 -1.50
C LEU A 92 -11.69 17.54 -0.07
N ARG A 93 -12.50 17.23 0.95
CA ARG A 93 -12.05 17.32 2.34
C ARG A 93 -11.01 16.26 2.67
N PHE A 94 -11.17 15.06 2.15
CA PHE A 94 -10.19 13.99 2.30
C PHE A 94 -8.86 14.39 1.67
N LEU A 95 -8.90 14.92 0.45
CA LEU A 95 -7.73 15.48 -0.24
C LEU A 95 -7.03 16.55 0.60
N GLY A 96 -7.77 17.55 1.09
CA GLY A 96 -7.21 18.61 1.91
C GLY A 96 -6.50 18.13 3.17
N ASN A 97 -6.91 16.99 3.72
CA ASN A 97 -6.30 16.39 4.91
C ASN A 97 -5.09 15.51 4.60
N THR A 98 -4.98 14.97 3.38
CA THR A 98 -4.02 13.90 3.05
C THR A 98 -2.97 14.30 2.03
N ALA A 99 -3.28 15.19 1.09
CA ALA A 99 -2.37 15.55 0.00
C ALA A 99 -1.00 16.06 0.47
N GLY A 100 -0.95 16.77 1.60
CA GLY A 100 0.29 17.30 2.15
C GLY A 100 1.31 16.23 2.59
N PHE A 101 0.89 14.97 2.73
CA PHE A 101 1.80 13.84 3.04
C PHE A 101 2.45 13.23 1.79
N TYR A 102 2.03 13.63 0.59
CA TYR A 102 2.49 13.09 -0.68
C TYR A 102 3.02 14.20 -1.58
N PRO A 103 4.32 14.53 -1.53
CA PRO A 103 4.91 15.65 -2.27
C PRO A 103 4.73 15.56 -3.79
N ASN A 104 4.65 14.34 -4.33
CA ASN A 104 4.46 14.08 -5.76
C ASN A 104 2.98 14.00 -6.17
N PHE A 105 2.04 14.29 -5.27
CA PHE A 105 0.62 14.28 -5.57
C PHE A 105 0.26 15.38 -6.59
N ASN A 106 -0.42 14.99 -7.67
CA ASN A 106 -0.91 15.91 -8.69
C ASN A 106 -2.41 16.14 -8.51
N GLN A 107 -2.76 17.37 -8.14
CA GLN A 107 -4.15 17.74 -7.88
C GLN A 107 -5.01 17.79 -9.16
N ASP A 108 -4.44 18.16 -10.30
CA ASP A 108 -5.18 18.20 -11.57
C ASP A 108 -5.57 16.79 -12.01
N ASN A 109 -4.65 15.82 -11.90
CA ASN A 109 -4.95 14.42 -12.17
C ASN A 109 -6.07 13.91 -11.26
N PHE A 110 -6.08 14.28 -9.97
CA PHE A 110 -7.14 13.89 -9.05
C PHE A 110 -8.52 14.37 -9.49
N TYR A 111 -8.64 15.63 -9.96
CA TYR A 111 -9.91 16.13 -10.46
C TYR A 111 -10.34 15.44 -11.77
N ASP A 112 -9.40 15.09 -12.61
CA ASP A 112 -9.72 14.38 -13.85
C ASP A 112 -10.13 12.92 -13.55
N ASP A 113 -9.49 12.26 -12.58
CA ASP A 113 -9.88 10.93 -12.12
C ASP A 113 -11.30 10.94 -11.51
N LEU A 114 -11.67 11.95 -10.72
CA LEU A 114 -13.03 12.07 -10.19
C LEU A 114 -14.08 12.14 -11.32
N LYS A 115 -13.78 12.87 -12.41
CA LYS A 115 -14.68 12.95 -13.58
C LYS A 115 -14.78 11.62 -14.30
N VAL A 116 -13.62 10.93 -14.53
CA VAL A 116 -13.57 9.65 -15.23
C VAL A 116 -14.34 8.57 -14.46
N LEU A 117 -14.27 8.61 -13.13
CA LEU A 117 -14.91 7.64 -12.23
C LEU A 117 -16.35 8.03 -11.86
N ASP A 118 -16.85 9.16 -12.37
CA ASP A 118 -18.20 9.71 -12.05
C ASP A 118 -18.43 9.89 -10.53
N VAL A 119 -17.39 10.35 -9.83
CA VAL A 119 -17.41 10.59 -8.39
C VAL A 119 -17.76 12.04 -8.09
N ASP A 120 -18.82 12.27 -7.32
CA ASP A 120 -19.19 13.62 -6.85
C ASP A 120 -18.15 14.14 -5.85
N PRO A 121 -17.40 15.23 -6.19
CA PRO A 121 -16.36 15.79 -5.33
C PRO A 121 -16.89 16.33 -3.99
N ASP A 122 -18.14 16.73 -3.94
CA ASP A 122 -18.82 17.30 -2.76
C ASP A 122 -19.73 16.29 -2.05
N GLY A 123 -19.94 15.12 -2.63
CA GLY A 123 -20.72 14.03 -2.05
C GLY A 123 -19.95 13.32 -0.93
N GLN A 124 -20.63 12.83 0.10
CA GLN A 124 -20.01 12.03 1.15
C GLN A 124 -19.51 10.69 0.59
N MET A 125 -18.23 10.39 0.73
CA MET A 125 -17.62 9.14 0.24
C MET A 125 -18.32 7.88 0.78
N SER A 126 -18.75 7.90 2.06
CA SER A 126 -19.47 6.78 2.68
C SER A 126 -20.87 6.51 2.09
N ARG A 127 -21.39 7.39 1.23
CA ARG A 127 -22.71 7.27 0.57
C ARG A 127 -22.58 7.03 -0.93
N GLN A 128 -21.40 7.12 -1.48
CA GLN A 128 -21.15 6.81 -2.89
C GLN A 128 -21.02 5.29 -3.04
N SER A 129 -21.66 4.70 -4.04
CA SER A 129 -21.53 3.27 -4.33
C SER A 129 -20.15 2.97 -4.92
N TYR A 130 -19.65 1.79 -4.59
CA TYR A 130 -18.45 1.25 -5.22
C TYR A 130 -18.75 0.76 -6.62
#